data_8c7e82aa6357979ad086c7f189706bc9
#
_entry.id   8c7e82aa6357979ad086c7f189706bc9
#
_cell.length_a   1.000
_cell.length_b   1.000
_cell.length_c   1.000
_cell.angle_alpha   90.00
_cell.angle_beta   90.00
_cell.angle_gamma   90.00
#
_symmetry.space_group_name_H-M   'P 1'
#
loop_
_entity.id
_entity.type
_entity.pdbx_description
1 polymer ?
#
loop_
_entity_poly.entity_id
_entity_poly.type
_entity_poly.pdbx_seq_one_letter_code
_entity_poly.pdbx_strand_id
1 'polypeptide(L)'
;MINIRFEEREKIGLQYALETLHGCSPFGQEKIRKLRYYSPDEREELETELYNVEQAAKAADALKPLYDRIGLMLCQMKDIRGSLRRCQALEIPDHVELFEIKVYLQRLESLIPLFQQVCET
;
A
#
# COMPACT_ATOMS: atom_id res chain seq x y z
N MET A 1 -7.84 -13.51 -15.57
CA MET A 1 -7.58 -13.50 -14.11
C MET A 1 -7.70 -14.93 -13.59
N ILE A 2 -6.60 -15.54 -13.20
CA ILE A 2 -6.62 -16.89 -12.62
C ILE A 2 -6.99 -16.72 -11.14
N ASN A 3 -8.17 -17.22 -10.77
CA ASN A 3 -8.61 -17.20 -9.38
C ASN A 3 -8.31 -18.58 -8.75
N ILE A 4 -7.22 -18.65 -7.96
CA ILE A 4 -6.88 -19.87 -7.23
C ILE A 4 -7.73 -19.91 -5.96
N ARG A 5 -8.41 -21.03 -5.74
CA ARG A 5 -9.25 -21.27 -4.55
C ARG A 5 -8.40 -21.22 -3.28
N PHE A 6 -8.99 -20.82 -2.17
CA PHE A 6 -8.29 -20.72 -0.87
C PHE A 6 -7.58 -22.04 -0.48
N GLU A 7 -8.26 -23.17 -0.64
CA GLU A 7 -7.69 -24.49 -0.35
C GLU A 7 -6.47 -24.84 -1.19
N GLU A 8 -6.42 -24.37 -2.44
CA GLU A 8 -5.28 -24.58 -3.33
C GLU A 8 -4.11 -23.67 -2.92
N ARG A 9 -4.39 -22.45 -2.45
CA ARG A 9 -3.37 -21.52 -1.94
C ARG A 9 -2.68 -22.08 -0.69
N GLU A 10 -3.44 -22.72 0.21
CA GLU A 10 -2.87 -23.38 1.38
C GLU A 10 -1.95 -24.54 0.99
N LYS A 11 -2.39 -25.39 0.07
CA LYS A 11 -1.63 -26.57 -0.36
C LYS A 11 -0.28 -26.23 -0.98
N ILE A 12 -0.17 -25.12 -1.71
CA ILE A 12 1.07 -24.70 -2.35
C ILE A 12 1.91 -23.74 -1.49
N GLY A 13 1.49 -23.46 -0.26
CA GLY A 13 2.19 -22.56 0.66
C GLY A 13 2.05 -21.07 0.34
N LEU A 14 1.28 -20.70 -0.68
CA LEU A 14 1.10 -19.32 -1.09
C LEU A 14 0.36 -18.51 -0.04
N GLN A 15 -0.62 -19.11 0.65
CA GLN A 15 -1.34 -18.46 1.72
C GLN A 15 -0.38 -18.03 2.84
N TYR A 16 0.55 -18.87 3.23
CA TYR A 16 1.59 -18.55 4.20
C TYR A 16 2.47 -17.38 3.74
N ALA A 17 2.91 -17.38 2.48
CA ALA A 17 3.69 -16.28 1.93
C ALA A 17 2.93 -14.95 1.95
N LEU A 18 1.64 -14.95 1.61
CA LEU A 18 0.79 -13.76 1.65
C LEU A 18 0.57 -13.25 3.09
N GLU A 19 0.46 -14.14 4.06
CA GLU A 19 0.31 -13.81 5.48
C GLU A 19 1.59 -13.24 6.11
N THR A 20 2.75 -13.57 5.56
CA THR A 20 4.03 -12.98 5.99
C THR A 20 4.25 -11.55 5.45
N LEU A 21 3.51 -11.14 4.42
CA LEU A 21 3.55 -9.78 3.91
C LEU A 21 2.70 -8.86 4.78
N HIS A 22 3.32 -7.82 5.30
CA HIS A 22 2.65 -6.83 6.14
C HIS A 22 2.67 -5.46 5.48
N GLY A 23 1.48 -4.91 5.22
CA GLY A 23 1.34 -3.52 4.80
C GLY A 23 1.36 -2.59 6.00
N CYS A 24 2.16 -1.54 5.93
CA CYS A 24 2.25 -0.54 7.02
C CYS A 24 0.97 0.31 7.13
N SER A 25 0.24 0.51 6.05
CA SER A 25 -1.00 1.29 6.04
C SER A 25 -2.22 0.40 5.81
N PRO A 26 -3.44 0.85 6.18
CA PRO A 26 -4.68 0.16 5.84
C PRO A 26 -4.82 -0.10 4.33
N PHE A 27 -4.38 0.86 3.52
CA PHE A 27 -4.41 0.77 2.05
C PHE A 27 -3.41 -0.27 1.52
N GLY A 28 -2.19 -0.31 2.06
CA GLY A 28 -1.18 -1.31 1.73
C GLY A 28 -1.64 -2.71 2.10
N GLN A 29 -2.23 -2.89 3.26
CA GLN A 29 -2.78 -4.15 3.70
C GLN A 29 -3.95 -4.62 2.82
N GLU A 30 -4.80 -3.70 2.37
CA GLU A 30 -5.87 -4.00 1.42
C GLU A 30 -5.30 -4.46 0.07
N LYS A 31 -4.25 -3.80 -0.44
CA LYS A 31 -3.58 -4.21 -1.68
C LYS A 31 -2.98 -5.61 -1.58
N ILE A 32 -2.33 -5.95 -0.45
CA ILE A 32 -1.80 -7.29 -0.22
C ILE A 32 -2.91 -8.34 -0.25
N ARG A 33 -4.04 -8.07 0.39
CA ARG A 33 -5.20 -8.99 0.38
C ARG A 33 -5.80 -9.17 -1.02
N LYS A 34 -5.68 -8.16 -1.89
CA LYS A 34 -6.19 -8.16 -3.26
C LYS A 34 -5.13 -8.55 -4.29
N LEU A 35 -3.97 -9.05 -3.87
CA LEU A 35 -2.96 -9.56 -4.79
C LEU A 35 -3.57 -10.62 -5.69
N ARG A 36 -3.36 -10.42 -6.99
CA ARG A 36 -3.87 -11.30 -8.04
C ARG A 36 -2.70 -11.92 -8.81
N TYR A 37 -2.98 -12.99 -9.49
CA TYR A 37 -2.05 -13.58 -10.44
C TYR A 37 -2.19 -12.88 -11.79
N TYR A 38 -1.07 -12.75 -12.47
CA TYR A 38 -1.06 -12.25 -13.83
C TYR A 38 -1.43 -13.37 -14.80
N SER A 39 -2.25 -13.04 -15.79
CA SER A 39 -2.52 -13.93 -16.92
C SER A 39 -1.36 -13.90 -17.92
N PRO A 40 -1.26 -14.87 -18.86
CA PRO A 40 -0.24 -14.85 -19.90
C PRO A 40 -0.21 -13.56 -20.74
N ASP A 41 -1.37 -12.92 -20.90
CA ASP A 41 -1.52 -11.69 -21.67
C ASP A 41 -0.98 -10.45 -20.92
N GLU A 42 -0.80 -10.54 -19.61
CA GLU A 42 -0.33 -9.47 -18.72
C GLU A 42 1.19 -9.60 -18.43
N ARG A 43 1.92 -10.26 -19.28
CA ARG A 43 3.36 -10.53 -19.08
C ARG A 43 4.19 -9.27 -18.93
N GLU A 44 3.94 -8.26 -19.75
CA GLU A 44 4.68 -6.98 -19.71
C GLU A 44 4.45 -6.25 -18.38
N GLU A 45 3.23 -6.27 -17.86
CA GLU A 45 2.90 -5.69 -16.54
C GLU A 45 3.64 -6.43 -15.42
N LEU A 46 3.66 -7.76 -15.47
CA LEU A 46 4.39 -8.57 -14.48
C LEU A 46 5.90 -8.29 -14.53
N GLU A 47 6.48 -8.24 -15.72
CA GLU A 47 7.92 -7.96 -15.88
C GLU A 47 8.28 -6.56 -15.36
N THR A 48 7.41 -5.58 -15.57
CA THR A 48 7.56 -4.22 -15.04
C THR A 48 7.50 -4.21 -13.51
N GLU A 49 6.54 -4.91 -12.91
CA GLU A 49 6.43 -5.01 -11.45
C GLU A 49 7.63 -5.74 -10.84
N LEU A 50 8.09 -6.83 -11.44
CA LEU A 50 9.29 -7.55 -10.98
C LEU A 50 10.53 -6.67 -11.07
N TYR A 51 10.68 -5.90 -12.15
CA TYR A 51 11.77 -4.95 -12.29
C TYR A 51 11.73 -3.87 -11.19
N ASN A 52 10.57 -3.28 -10.91
CA ASN A 52 10.39 -2.29 -9.86
C ASN A 52 10.76 -2.85 -8.48
N VAL A 53 10.32 -4.07 -8.17
CA VAL A 53 10.67 -4.75 -6.92
C VAL A 53 12.17 -5.00 -6.83
N GLU A 54 12.81 -5.43 -7.92
CA GLU A 54 14.25 -5.64 -7.97
C GLU A 54 15.03 -4.34 -7.73
N GLN A 55 14.63 -3.23 -8.35
CA GLN A 55 15.26 -1.92 -8.12
C GLN A 55 15.10 -1.47 -6.67
N ALA A 56 13.90 -1.60 -6.11
CA ALA A 56 13.66 -1.27 -4.71
C ALA A 56 14.48 -2.13 -3.74
N ALA A 57 14.64 -3.42 -4.04
CA ALA A 57 15.47 -4.33 -3.25
C ALA A 57 16.96 -3.98 -3.30
N LYS A 58 17.47 -3.62 -4.48
CA LYS A 58 18.86 -3.17 -4.66
C LYS A 58 19.17 -1.88 -3.89
N ALA A 59 18.20 -0.97 -3.82
CA ALA A 59 18.33 0.31 -3.11
C ALA A 59 18.04 0.19 -1.61
N ALA A 60 17.53 -0.94 -1.13
CA ALA A 60 17.01 -1.10 0.23
C ALA A 60 18.01 -0.73 1.32
N ASP A 61 19.27 -1.16 1.20
CA ASP A 61 20.29 -0.88 2.20
C ASP A 61 20.68 0.61 2.24
N ALA A 62 20.84 1.23 1.07
CA ALA A 62 21.20 2.64 0.94
C ALA A 62 20.07 3.58 1.38
N LEU A 63 18.81 3.21 1.10
CA LEU A 63 17.63 3.99 1.40
C LEU A 63 16.91 3.57 2.69
N LYS A 64 17.51 2.67 3.47
CA LYS A 64 16.89 2.15 4.70
C LYS A 64 16.34 3.25 5.63
N PRO A 65 17.09 4.33 5.97
CA PRO A 65 16.55 5.37 6.84
C PRO A 65 15.33 6.08 6.25
N LEU A 66 15.30 6.23 4.92
CA LEU A 66 14.19 6.84 4.21
C LEU A 66 12.97 5.92 4.20
N TYR A 67 13.17 4.63 3.92
CA TYR A 67 12.10 3.63 3.97
C TYR A 67 11.52 3.47 5.37
N ASP A 68 12.36 3.45 6.41
CA ASP A 68 11.91 3.39 7.80
C ASP A 68 11.04 4.60 8.17
N ARG A 69 11.44 5.80 7.73
CA ARG A 69 10.65 7.03 7.94
C ARG A 69 9.32 7.00 7.22
N ILE A 70 9.30 6.60 5.95
CA ILE A 70 8.07 6.43 5.17
C ILE A 70 7.16 5.40 5.84
N GLY A 71 7.70 4.25 6.25
CA GLY A 71 6.96 3.19 6.93
C GLY A 71 6.29 3.67 8.21
N LEU A 72 7.00 4.41 9.06
CA LEU A 72 6.46 4.98 10.29
C LEU A 72 5.28 5.94 10.01
N MET A 73 5.41 6.77 8.98
CA MET A 73 4.33 7.69 8.60
C MET A 73 3.12 6.95 8.04
N LEU A 74 3.35 5.93 7.22
CA LEU A 74 2.28 5.09 6.65
C LEU A 74 1.52 4.30 7.74
N CYS A 75 2.23 3.77 8.75
CA CYS A 75 1.61 3.05 9.85
C CYS A 75 0.65 3.93 10.69
N GLN A 76 0.86 5.23 10.68
CA GLN A 76 0.04 6.19 11.40
C GLN A 76 -1.14 6.72 10.58
N MET A 77 -1.27 6.36 9.31
CA MET A 77 -2.37 6.81 8.46
C MET A 77 -3.64 6.04 8.78
N LYS A 78 -4.73 6.78 8.96
CA LYS A 78 -6.07 6.22 9.12
C LYS A 78 -6.80 6.15 7.78
N ASP A 79 -7.71 5.20 7.64
CA ASP A 79 -8.62 5.13 6.51
C ASP A 79 -9.77 6.12 6.68
N ILE A 80 -9.70 7.23 5.96
CA ILE A 80 -10.72 8.30 5.99
C ILE A 80 -11.80 8.15 4.91
N ARG A 81 -11.77 7.07 4.11
CA ARG A 81 -12.71 6.87 2.99
C ARG A 81 -14.18 6.86 3.45
N GLY A 82 -14.45 6.33 4.64
CA GLY A 82 -15.78 6.34 5.24
C GLY A 82 -16.30 7.76 5.50
N SER A 83 -15.47 8.60 6.11
CA SER A 83 -15.80 10.00 6.36
C SER A 83 -15.99 10.80 5.08
N LEU A 84 -15.13 10.56 4.06
CA LEU A 84 -15.27 11.21 2.76
C LEU A 84 -16.56 10.83 2.04
N ARG A 85 -16.97 9.56 2.09
CA ARG A 85 -18.25 9.12 1.50
C ARG A 85 -19.45 9.78 2.16
N ARG A 86 -19.41 9.98 3.49
CA ARG A 86 -20.47 10.70 4.20
C ARG A 86 -20.50 12.17 3.82
N CYS A 87 -19.35 12.81 3.69
CA CYS A 87 -19.28 14.18 3.16
C CYS A 87 -19.84 14.28 1.73
N GLN A 88 -19.57 13.30 0.85
CA GLN A 88 -20.15 13.25 -0.48
C GLN A 88 -21.68 13.07 -0.46
N ALA A 89 -22.21 12.39 0.54
CA ALA A 89 -23.65 12.26 0.79
C ALA A 89 -24.26 13.50 1.47
N LEU A 90 -23.54 14.61 1.56
CA LEU A 90 -23.93 15.86 2.22
C LEU A 90 -24.21 15.72 3.72
N GLU A 91 -23.64 14.70 4.36
CA GLU A 91 -23.63 14.61 5.81
C GLU A 91 -22.57 15.56 6.38
N ILE A 92 -22.87 16.17 7.52
CA ILE A 92 -21.93 17.07 8.20
C ILE A 92 -20.97 16.22 9.02
N PRO A 93 -19.65 16.23 8.73
CA PRO A 93 -18.67 15.51 9.53
C PRO A 93 -18.56 16.15 10.92
N ASP A 94 -18.35 15.33 11.94
CA ASP A 94 -18.04 15.83 13.26
C ASP A 94 -16.61 16.37 13.36
N HIS A 95 -16.27 17.02 14.48
CA HIS A 95 -14.96 17.62 14.65
C HIS A 95 -13.82 16.59 14.75
N VAL A 96 -14.11 15.35 15.17
CA VAL A 96 -13.12 14.28 15.19
C VAL A 96 -12.78 13.85 13.76
N GLU A 97 -13.79 13.67 12.93
CA GLU A 97 -13.63 13.33 11.52
C GLU A 97 -12.89 14.43 10.74
N LEU A 98 -13.22 15.69 10.98
CA LEU A 98 -12.51 16.83 10.39
C LEU A 98 -11.03 16.84 10.82
N PHE A 99 -10.76 16.54 12.09
CA PHE A 99 -9.39 16.44 12.57
C PHE A 99 -8.64 15.28 11.93
N GLU A 100 -9.25 14.11 11.76
CA GLU A 100 -8.67 12.95 11.10
C GLU A 100 -8.35 13.23 9.63
N ILE A 101 -9.26 13.90 8.91
CA ILE A 101 -9.03 14.32 7.52
C ILE A 101 -7.86 15.32 7.46
N LYS A 102 -7.81 16.31 8.35
CA LYS A 102 -6.70 17.26 8.43
C LYS A 102 -5.36 16.55 8.63
N VAL A 103 -5.29 15.66 9.62
CA VAL A 103 -4.05 14.91 9.92
C VAL A 103 -3.63 14.04 8.75
N TYR A 104 -4.58 13.42 8.07
CA TYR A 104 -4.32 12.64 6.86
C TYR A 104 -3.67 13.48 5.75
N LEU A 105 -4.24 14.66 5.47
CA LEU A 105 -3.70 15.58 4.45
C LEU A 105 -2.30 16.09 4.82
N GLN A 106 -2.06 16.46 6.08
CA GLN A 106 -0.75 16.87 6.56
C GLN A 106 0.31 15.75 6.40
N ARG A 107 -0.06 14.50 6.64
CA ARG A 107 0.84 13.36 6.42
C ARG A 107 1.12 13.13 4.95
N LEU A 108 0.11 13.24 4.08
CA LEU A 108 0.33 13.17 2.62
C LEU A 108 1.31 14.25 2.16
N GLU A 109 1.13 15.49 2.59
CA GLU A 109 2.02 16.59 2.26
C GLU A 109 3.47 16.30 2.69
N SER A 110 3.66 15.68 3.84
CA SER A 110 4.97 15.29 4.34
C SER A 110 5.56 14.06 3.64
N LEU A 111 4.72 13.15 3.13
CA LEU A 111 5.15 11.94 2.42
C LEU A 111 5.61 12.22 0.99
N ILE A 112 4.99 13.16 0.29
CA ILE A 112 5.29 13.46 -1.11
C ILE A 112 6.78 13.69 -1.35
N PRO A 113 7.49 14.59 -0.62
CA PRO A 113 8.91 14.80 -0.83
C PRO A 113 9.79 13.58 -0.51
N LEU A 114 9.35 12.72 0.42
CA LEU A 114 10.08 11.49 0.73
C LEU A 114 10.00 10.48 -0.42
N PHE A 115 8.84 10.33 -1.04
CA PHE A 115 8.69 9.50 -2.23
C PHE A 115 9.45 10.05 -3.44
N GLN A 116 9.49 11.37 -3.60
CA GLN A 116 10.31 12.00 -4.65
C GLN A 116 11.79 11.65 -4.49
N GLN A 117 12.33 11.68 -3.27
CA GLN A 117 13.70 11.26 -2.99
C GLN A 117 13.96 9.78 -3.35
N VAL A 118 13.00 8.90 -3.14
CA VAL A 118 13.12 7.48 -3.55
C VAL A 118 13.18 7.37 -5.07
N CYS A 119 12.36 8.13 -5.80
CA CYS A 119 12.29 8.07 -7.26
C CYS A 119 13.52 8.68 -7.94
N GLU A 120 14.21 9.62 -7.30
CA GLU A 120 15.41 10.27 -7.83
C GLU A 120 16.70 9.46 -7.64
N THR A 121 16.63 8.38 -6.88
CA THR A 121 17.75 7.48 -6.59
C THR A 121 17.72 6.25 -7.45
#